data_fb1e11caaf203588d29aff1aef8fe7f1
#
_entry.id   fb1e11caaf203588d29aff1aef8fe7f1
#
_cell.length_a   1.000
_cell.length_b   1.000
_cell.length_c   1.000
_cell.angle_alpha   90.00
_cell.angle_beta   90.00
_cell.angle_gamma   90.00
#
_symmetry.space_group_name_H-M   'P 1'
#
loop_
_entity.id
_entity.type
_entity.pdbx_description
1 polymer ?
#
loop_
_entity_poly.entity_id
_entity_poly.type
_entity_poly.pdbx_seq_one_letter_code
_entity_poly.pdbx_strand_id
1 'polypeptide(L)'
;QDDGEQIVQDTGTGGSWPISTDRTTWALGAERLLSALDGEEYNQFAERAYKAISNTLEADRLAAFDSKSGLYTGEQSFLDWREQTYSTWTPNDVNAIGSSKALSTNVVHYRAIQLAAKLAEKYDSTNAVKYTDWAEQLKTAINEQFWNAERGMYVSYLFDNGKDIAVDKYDMLGEALAIISGVASDAQAKQIMA
;
A
#
# COMPACT_ATOMS: atom_id res chain seq x y z
N GLN A 1 -10.44 12.73 0.04
CA GLN A 1 -10.68 14.08 -0.44
C GLN A 1 -9.68 14.42 -1.53
N ASP A 2 -10.13 14.85 -2.68
CA ASP A 2 -9.31 15.27 -3.81
C ASP A 2 -9.39 16.78 -3.93
N ASP A 3 -8.31 17.49 -3.62
CA ASP A 3 -8.19 18.93 -3.85
C ASP A 3 -7.71 19.25 -5.28
N GLY A 4 -7.62 18.22 -6.13
CA GLY A 4 -7.14 18.29 -7.51
C GLY A 4 -5.63 18.12 -7.64
N GLU A 5 -4.88 18.00 -6.54
CA GLU A 5 -3.43 17.86 -6.56
C GLU A 5 -2.92 16.58 -5.90
N GLN A 6 -3.52 16.17 -4.79
CA GLN A 6 -3.20 14.90 -4.12
C GLN A 6 -4.43 14.34 -3.41
N ILE A 7 -4.40 13.05 -3.11
CA ILE A 7 -5.42 12.42 -2.28
C ILE A 7 -5.09 12.70 -0.82
N VAL A 8 -6.00 13.41 -0.15
CA VAL A 8 -5.90 13.69 1.28
C VAL A 8 -6.96 12.88 2.00
N GLN A 9 -6.52 12.14 2.99
CA GLN A 9 -7.43 11.45 3.88
C GLN A 9 -7.96 12.43 4.92
N ASP A 10 -9.27 12.56 4.95
CA ASP A 10 -9.99 13.35 5.95
C ASP A 10 -10.83 12.38 6.77
N THR A 11 -10.24 11.81 7.81
CA THR A 11 -10.95 10.92 8.70
C THR A 11 -11.05 11.53 10.08
N GLY A 12 -12.26 11.68 10.56
CA GLY A 12 -12.54 12.17 11.90
C GLY A 12 -12.10 11.22 13.03
N THR A 13 -11.57 10.04 12.73
CA THR A 13 -11.45 8.95 13.70
C THR A 13 -10.07 8.33 13.83
N GLY A 14 -9.04 9.09 13.79
CA GLY A 14 -7.71 8.60 14.16
C GLY A 14 -6.76 8.29 13.03
N GLY A 15 -7.24 8.27 11.81
CA GLY A 15 -6.36 8.16 10.66
C GLY A 15 -5.82 9.51 10.25
N SER A 16 -4.65 9.92 10.74
CA SER A 16 -3.98 11.12 10.24
C SER A 16 -2.80 10.75 9.36
N TRP A 17 -2.63 11.51 8.30
CA TRP A 17 -1.43 11.39 7.47
C TRP A 17 -0.17 11.73 8.28
N PRO A 18 0.94 11.01 8.17
CA PRO A 18 1.19 9.87 7.27
C PRO A 18 0.85 8.49 7.87
N ILE A 19 0.31 8.41 9.09
CA ILE A 19 0.06 7.15 9.80
C ILE A 19 -1.00 6.33 9.08
N SER A 20 -2.14 6.94 8.75
CA SER A 20 -3.18 6.28 7.98
C SER A 20 -2.80 6.15 6.50
N THR A 21 -3.13 5.02 5.92
CA THR A 21 -2.76 4.65 4.55
C THR A 21 -3.96 4.44 3.64
N ASP A 22 -5.18 4.72 4.12
CA ASP A 22 -6.41 4.54 3.36
C ASP A 22 -6.46 5.42 2.09
N ARG A 23 -5.72 6.53 2.08
CA ARG A 23 -5.55 7.38 0.89
C ARG A 23 -5.00 6.66 -0.33
N THR A 24 -4.24 5.60 -0.15
CA THR A 24 -3.71 4.79 -1.26
C THR A 24 -4.70 3.74 -1.75
N THR A 25 -5.71 3.39 -0.95
CA THR A 25 -6.78 2.46 -1.35
C THR A 25 -7.65 3.05 -2.46
N TRP A 26 -7.70 4.37 -2.57
CA TRP A 26 -8.36 5.07 -3.67
C TRP A 26 -7.88 4.58 -5.04
N ALA A 27 -6.61 4.18 -5.16
CA ALA A 27 -6.05 3.69 -6.42
C ALA A 27 -6.76 2.43 -6.93
N LEU A 28 -7.22 1.55 -6.03
CA LEU A 28 -7.98 0.35 -6.40
C LEU A 28 -9.33 0.74 -7.03
N GLY A 29 -10.01 1.72 -6.45
CA GLY A 29 -11.25 2.28 -6.99
C GLY A 29 -11.04 2.98 -8.33
N ALA A 30 -9.99 3.79 -8.44
CA ALA A 30 -9.63 4.50 -9.66
C ALA A 30 -9.32 3.53 -10.81
N GLU A 31 -8.55 2.47 -10.56
CA GLU A 31 -8.26 1.44 -11.56
C GLU A 31 -9.53 0.75 -12.04
N ARG A 32 -10.45 0.45 -11.11
CA ARG A 32 -11.72 -0.17 -11.47
C ARG A 32 -12.58 0.76 -12.30
N LEU A 33 -12.65 2.04 -11.96
CA LEU A 33 -13.38 3.04 -12.72
C LEU A 33 -12.78 3.20 -14.13
N LEU A 34 -11.46 3.31 -14.24
CA LEU A 34 -10.77 3.39 -15.54
C LEU A 34 -11.08 2.18 -16.43
N SER A 35 -11.29 1.00 -15.86
CA SER A 35 -11.65 -0.19 -16.63
C SER A 35 -13.09 -0.17 -17.17
N ALA A 36 -13.93 0.73 -16.66
CA ALA A 36 -15.34 0.88 -17.04
C ALA A 36 -15.62 2.11 -17.90
N LEU A 37 -14.65 3.02 -18.01
CA LEU A 37 -14.76 4.23 -18.82
C LEU A 37 -14.14 4.02 -20.21
N ASP A 38 -14.61 4.80 -21.19
CA ASP A 38 -14.02 4.85 -22.52
C ASP A 38 -13.95 6.29 -23.06
N GLY A 39 -13.34 6.44 -24.25
CA GLY A 39 -13.31 7.70 -24.99
C GLY A 39 -12.83 8.91 -24.18
N GLU A 40 -13.59 9.99 -24.24
CA GLU A 40 -13.23 11.26 -23.58
C GLU A 40 -13.32 11.17 -22.06
N GLU A 41 -14.32 10.45 -21.52
CA GLU A 41 -14.49 10.27 -20.07
C GLU A 41 -13.29 9.54 -19.46
N TYR A 42 -12.81 8.48 -20.15
CA TYR A 42 -11.57 7.79 -19.76
C TYR A 42 -10.38 8.76 -19.72
N ASN A 43 -10.20 9.56 -20.77
CA ASN A 43 -9.05 10.45 -20.88
C ASN A 43 -9.04 11.51 -19.77
N GLN A 44 -10.19 12.16 -19.54
CA GLN A 44 -10.32 13.19 -18.49
C GLN A 44 -10.09 12.60 -17.10
N PHE A 45 -10.67 11.45 -16.81
CA PHE A 45 -10.47 10.82 -15.51
C PHE A 45 -9.03 10.31 -15.34
N ALA A 46 -8.44 9.70 -16.38
CA ALA A 46 -7.08 9.17 -16.32
C ALA A 46 -6.02 10.26 -16.06
N GLU A 47 -6.17 11.44 -16.70
CA GLU A 47 -5.27 12.57 -16.48
C GLU A 47 -5.36 13.09 -15.04
N ARG A 48 -6.57 13.27 -14.52
CA ARG A 48 -6.78 13.69 -13.13
C ARG A 48 -6.27 12.64 -12.14
N ALA A 49 -6.55 11.38 -12.41
CA ALA A 49 -6.09 10.27 -11.59
C ALA A 49 -4.56 10.19 -11.56
N TYR A 50 -3.90 10.36 -12.71
CA TYR A 50 -2.45 10.40 -12.77
C TYR A 50 -1.88 11.52 -11.91
N LYS A 51 -2.38 12.74 -12.05
CA LYS A 51 -1.91 13.89 -11.27
C LYS A 51 -2.09 13.65 -9.76
N ALA A 52 -3.28 13.25 -9.35
CA ALA A 52 -3.59 13.02 -7.94
C ALA A 52 -2.75 11.89 -7.33
N ILE A 53 -2.62 10.75 -8.02
CA ILE A 53 -1.87 9.61 -7.49
C ILE A 53 -0.38 9.83 -7.48
N SER A 54 0.20 10.47 -8.52
CA SER A 54 1.63 10.77 -8.56
C SER A 54 2.03 11.72 -7.43
N ASN A 55 1.29 12.81 -7.22
CA ASN A 55 1.56 13.74 -6.13
C ASN A 55 1.41 13.07 -4.74
N THR A 56 0.42 12.20 -4.59
CA THR A 56 0.22 11.42 -3.35
C THR A 56 1.40 10.51 -3.07
N LEU A 57 1.86 9.77 -4.08
CA LEU A 57 3.00 8.84 -3.94
C LEU A 57 4.32 9.56 -3.67
N GLU A 58 4.56 10.73 -4.30
CA GLU A 58 5.75 11.54 -4.01
C GLU A 58 5.73 12.07 -2.58
N ALA A 59 4.58 12.54 -2.09
CA ALA A 59 4.44 12.98 -0.71
C ALA A 59 4.65 11.82 0.28
N ASP A 60 4.07 10.64 -0.01
CA ASP A 60 4.23 9.45 0.82
C ASP A 60 5.67 8.92 0.81
N ARG A 61 6.36 9.03 -0.33
CA ARG A 61 7.78 8.66 -0.43
C ARG A 61 8.67 9.48 0.49
N LEU A 62 8.33 10.75 0.67
CA LEU A 62 9.06 11.64 1.59
C LEU A 62 8.70 11.42 3.06
N ALA A 63 7.42 11.13 3.35
CA ALA A 63 6.92 11.13 4.72
C ALA A 63 6.89 9.76 5.39
N ALA A 64 6.64 8.69 4.62
CA ALA A 64 6.33 7.36 5.15
C ALA A 64 7.25 6.24 4.64
N PHE A 65 8.10 6.49 3.65
CA PHE A 65 8.97 5.45 3.11
C PHE A 65 10.26 5.33 3.93
N ASP A 66 10.51 4.13 4.44
CA ASP A 66 11.77 3.79 5.10
C ASP A 66 12.75 3.18 4.08
N SER A 67 13.76 3.95 3.72
CA SER A 67 14.78 3.52 2.73
C SER A 67 15.67 2.37 3.20
N LYS A 68 15.70 2.06 4.50
CA LYS A 68 16.50 0.95 5.03
C LYS A 68 15.83 -0.39 4.77
N SER A 69 14.52 -0.45 4.98
CA SER A 69 13.72 -1.65 4.74
C SER A 69 13.15 -1.71 3.32
N GLY A 70 13.04 -0.57 2.62
CA GLY A 70 12.35 -0.49 1.34
C GLY A 70 10.83 -0.56 1.44
N LEU A 71 10.27 -0.33 2.63
CA LEU A 71 8.85 -0.44 2.95
C LEU A 71 8.26 0.91 3.38
N TYR A 72 6.94 1.04 3.27
CA TYR A 72 6.20 2.15 3.82
C TYR A 72 5.79 1.86 5.27
N THR A 73 5.96 2.84 6.14
CA THR A 73 5.45 2.84 7.50
C THR A 73 3.98 3.25 7.51
N GLY A 74 3.25 2.81 8.53
CA GLY A 74 1.86 3.17 8.75
C GLY A 74 1.05 2.03 9.33
N GLU A 75 -0.19 2.36 9.65
CA GLU A 75 -1.16 1.41 10.20
C GLU A 75 -1.62 0.37 9.19
N GLN A 76 -2.26 -0.68 9.68
CA GLN A 76 -2.97 -1.63 8.82
C GLN A 76 -4.13 -0.92 8.10
N SER A 77 -4.33 -1.22 6.82
CA SER A 77 -5.43 -0.65 6.04
C SER A 77 -6.80 -0.99 6.64
N PHE A 78 -7.73 -0.04 6.59
CA PHE A 78 -9.08 -0.17 7.15
C PHE A 78 -9.10 -0.42 8.67
N LEU A 79 -8.22 0.25 9.41
CA LEU A 79 -8.07 0.10 10.85
C LEU A 79 -9.38 0.27 11.62
N ASP A 80 -10.21 1.23 11.24
CA ASP A 80 -11.46 1.58 11.94
C ASP A 80 -12.62 0.62 11.69
N TRP A 81 -12.49 -0.28 10.71
CA TRP A 81 -13.59 -1.09 10.20
C TRP A 81 -13.52 -2.56 10.56
N ARG A 82 -12.42 -2.99 11.16
CA ARG A 82 -12.19 -4.41 11.42
C ARG A 82 -11.40 -4.66 12.69
N GLU A 83 -11.49 -5.87 13.18
CA GLU A 83 -10.67 -6.32 14.30
C GLU A 83 -9.18 -6.32 13.90
N GLN A 84 -8.35 -5.78 14.76
CA GLN A 84 -6.94 -5.57 14.50
C GLN A 84 -6.10 -6.78 14.88
N THR A 85 -5.04 -7.00 14.14
CA THR A 85 -4.03 -8.02 14.47
C THR A 85 -2.89 -7.48 15.34
N TYR A 86 -2.95 -6.22 15.74
CA TYR A 86 -1.98 -5.63 16.65
C TYR A 86 -1.96 -6.32 18.01
N SER A 87 -0.80 -6.30 18.64
CA SER A 87 -0.65 -6.78 20.00
C SER A 87 -1.45 -5.93 20.98
N THR A 88 -1.90 -6.52 22.11
CA THR A 88 -2.79 -5.85 23.07
C THR A 88 -2.21 -4.58 23.71
N TRP A 89 -0.89 -4.40 23.69
CA TRP A 89 -0.20 -3.22 24.19
C TRP A 89 -0.11 -2.06 23.19
N THR A 90 -0.28 -2.32 21.87
CA THR A 90 -0.14 -1.32 20.82
C THR A 90 -1.31 -0.34 20.67
N PRO A 91 -2.59 -0.67 20.99
CA PRO A 91 -3.73 0.23 20.74
C PRO A 91 -3.61 1.63 21.35
N ASN A 92 -2.82 1.78 22.40
CA ASN A 92 -2.58 3.05 23.09
C ASN A 92 -1.24 3.70 22.69
N ASP A 93 -0.51 3.12 21.76
CA ASP A 93 0.78 3.63 21.29
C ASP A 93 0.74 3.95 19.80
N VAL A 94 0.31 5.18 19.51
CA VAL A 94 0.22 5.71 18.14
C VAL A 94 1.59 5.73 17.46
N ASN A 95 2.67 5.94 18.22
CA ASN A 95 4.02 5.94 17.66
C ASN A 95 4.41 4.53 17.20
N ALA A 96 4.08 3.51 18.00
CA ALA A 96 4.32 2.11 17.62
C ALA A 96 3.53 1.75 16.36
N ILE A 97 2.26 2.13 16.28
CA ILE A 97 1.41 1.91 15.10
C ILE A 97 1.95 2.66 13.90
N GLY A 98 2.26 3.95 14.05
CA GLY A 98 2.72 4.80 12.96
C GLY A 98 4.10 4.44 12.41
N SER A 99 4.98 3.86 13.22
CA SER A 99 6.30 3.38 12.81
C SER A 99 6.29 1.93 12.32
N SER A 100 5.23 1.18 12.58
CA SER A 100 5.11 -0.19 12.07
C SER A 100 4.98 -0.23 10.56
N LYS A 101 5.28 -1.36 9.96
CA LYS A 101 5.11 -1.61 8.53
C LYS A 101 4.08 -2.71 8.38
N ALA A 102 2.89 -2.36 7.90
CA ALA A 102 1.80 -3.30 7.71
C ALA A 102 1.82 -3.90 6.30
N LEU A 103 1.50 -5.19 6.20
CA LEU A 103 1.41 -5.90 4.91
C LEU A 103 0.38 -5.21 4.00
N SER A 104 -0.86 -5.02 4.48
CA SER A 104 -1.94 -4.44 3.69
C SER A 104 -1.57 -3.05 3.15
N THR A 105 -0.96 -2.21 3.98
CA THR A 105 -0.45 -0.88 3.62
C THR A 105 0.56 -0.94 2.48
N ASN A 106 1.54 -1.82 2.58
CA ASN A 106 2.59 -1.95 1.57
C ASN A 106 2.05 -2.53 0.26
N VAL A 107 1.12 -3.48 0.34
CA VAL A 107 0.48 -4.04 -0.86
C VAL A 107 -0.39 -3.00 -1.57
N VAL A 108 -1.11 -2.15 -0.84
CA VAL A 108 -1.93 -1.09 -1.46
C VAL A 108 -1.04 0.00 -2.06
N HIS A 109 0.07 0.38 -1.41
CA HIS A 109 1.07 1.26 -2.02
C HIS A 109 1.63 0.66 -3.32
N TYR A 110 1.96 -0.63 -3.33
CA TYR A 110 2.40 -1.31 -4.54
C TYR A 110 1.39 -1.16 -5.70
N ARG A 111 0.09 -1.38 -5.43
CA ARG A 111 -0.97 -1.19 -6.44
C ARG A 111 -1.09 0.25 -6.90
N ALA A 112 -1.01 1.20 -5.98
CA ALA A 112 -1.05 2.61 -6.30
C ALA A 112 0.14 3.02 -7.21
N ILE A 113 1.34 2.52 -6.91
CA ILE A 113 2.54 2.75 -7.71
C ILE A 113 2.40 2.11 -9.09
N GLN A 114 1.85 0.88 -9.20
CA GLN A 114 1.60 0.24 -10.50
C GLN A 114 0.61 1.04 -11.35
N LEU A 115 -0.47 1.56 -10.75
CA LEU A 115 -1.41 2.42 -11.46
C LEU A 115 -0.74 3.71 -11.94
N ALA A 116 0.08 4.34 -11.08
CA ALA A 116 0.85 5.52 -11.47
C ALA A 116 1.81 5.23 -12.64
N ALA A 117 2.53 4.11 -12.60
CA ALA A 117 3.41 3.68 -13.68
C ALA A 117 2.65 3.53 -15.01
N LYS A 118 1.52 2.82 -14.98
CA LYS A 118 0.66 2.61 -16.15
C LYS A 118 0.12 3.91 -16.74
N LEU A 119 -0.34 4.82 -15.90
CA LEU A 119 -0.85 6.12 -16.36
C LEU A 119 0.28 7.02 -16.86
N ALA A 120 1.45 6.95 -16.22
CA ALA A 120 2.63 7.72 -16.62
C ALA A 120 3.13 7.36 -18.03
N GLU A 121 2.91 6.14 -18.52
CA GLU A 121 3.26 5.77 -19.92
C GLU A 121 2.68 6.77 -20.92
N LYS A 122 1.51 7.31 -20.62
CA LYS A 122 0.83 8.29 -21.49
C LYS A 122 1.19 9.75 -21.16
N TYR A 123 1.36 10.07 -19.90
CA TYR A 123 1.45 11.47 -19.43
C TYR A 123 2.87 11.92 -19.09
N ASP A 124 3.76 10.98 -18.70
CA ASP A 124 5.14 11.29 -18.29
C ASP A 124 6.01 10.03 -18.33
N SER A 125 6.60 9.76 -19.47
CA SER A 125 7.40 8.55 -19.70
C SER A 125 8.61 8.41 -18.74
N THR A 126 9.16 9.52 -18.26
CA THR A 126 10.26 9.50 -17.28
C THR A 126 9.77 8.95 -15.94
N ASN A 127 8.63 9.40 -15.49
CA ASN A 127 8.01 8.91 -14.27
C ASN A 127 7.48 7.47 -14.41
N ALA A 128 7.14 7.03 -15.62
CA ALA A 128 6.75 5.64 -15.85
C ALA A 128 7.87 4.66 -15.45
N VAL A 129 9.11 4.93 -15.87
CA VAL A 129 10.28 4.13 -15.48
C VAL A 129 10.48 4.18 -13.95
N LYS A 130 10.46 5.36 -13.37
CA LYS A 130 10.64 5.57 -11.92
C LYS A 130 9.61 4.76 -11.10
N TYR A 131 8.33 4.84 -11.46
CA TYR A 131 7.28 4.14 -10.72
C TYR A 131 7.33 2.62 -10.95
N THR A 132 7.76 2.17 -12.14
CA THR A 132 8.01 0.74 -12.38
C THR A 132 9.11 0.23 -11.45
N ASP A 133 10.23 0.94 -11.36
CA ASP A 133 11.32 0.59 -10.45
C ASP A 133 10.89 0.59 -8.98
N TRP A 134 10.08 1.58 -8.56
CA TRP A 134 9.56 1.63 -7.19
C TRP A 134 8.65 0.44 -6.89
N ALA A 135 7.79 0.06 -7.83
CA ALA A 135 6.90 -1.09 -7.67
C ALA A 135 7.71 -2.39 -7.50
N GLU A 136 8.70 -2.64 -8.36
CA GLU A 136 9.52 -3.85 -8.30
C GLU A 136 10.34 -3.91 -7.00
N GLN A 137 10.94 -2.80 -6.58
CA GLN A 137 11.66 -2.71 -5.31
C GLN A 137 10.73 -3.00 -4.11
N LEU A 138 9.53 -2.40 -4.10
CA LEU A 138 8.57 -2.61 -3.03
C LEU A 138 8.06 -4.05 -2.99
N LYS A 139 7.74 -4.64 -4.14
CA LYS A 139 7.34 -6.06 -4.23
C LYS A 139 8.43 -6.98 -3.69
N THR A 140 9.67 -6.72 -4.02
CA THR A 140 10.82 -7.47 -3.51
C THR A 140 10.91 -7.35 -2.00
N ALA A 141 10.88 -6.13 -1.46
CA ALA A 141 10.96 -5.89 -0.03
C ALA A 141 9.79 -6.54 0.75
N ILE A 142 8.57 -6.51 0.20
CA ILE A 142 7.42 -7.21 0.80
C ILE A 142 7.69 -8.70 0.88
N ASN A 143 8.14 -9.33 -0.21
CA ASN A 143 8.38 -10.77 -0.22
C ASN A 143 9.54 -11.20 0.67
N GLU A 144 10.58 -10.40 0.77
CA GLU A 144 11.75 -10.71 1.61
C GLU A 144 11.46 -10.58 3.11
N GLN A 145 10.59 -9.64 3.50
CA GLN A 145 10.46 -9.29 4.91
C GLN A 145 9.16 -9.79 5.56
N PHE A 146 8.06 -9.90 4.79
CA PHE A 146 6.79 -10.36 5.33
C PHE A 146 6.53 -11.86 5.13
N TRP A 147 7.14 -12.49 4.10
CA TRP A 147 6.88 -13.89 3.82
C TRP A 147 7.44 -14.83 4.88
N ASN A 148 6.58 -15.58 5.53
CA ASN A 148 6.95 -16.67 6.43
C ASN A 148 6.82 -18.01 5.70
N ALA A 149 7.95 -18.55 5.23
CA ALA A 149 7.97 -19.78 4.45
C ALA A 149 7.56 -21.03 5.26
N GLU A 150 7.76 -21.02 6.58
CA GLU A 150 7.36 -22.12 7.46
C GLU A 150 5.84 -22.21 7.57
N ARG A 151 5.18 -21.05 7.63
CA ARG A 151 3.72 -20.95 7.74
C ARG A 151 3.02 -20.92 6.38
N GLY A 152 3.74 -20.60 5.30
CA GLY A 152 3.16 -20.40 3.97
C GLY A 152 2.24 -19.18 3.88
N MET A 153 2.51 -18.14 4.67
CA MET A 153 1.71 -16.91 4.76
C MET A 153 2.61 -15.70 5.00
N TYR A 154 2.11 -14.50 4.71
CA TYR A 154 2.76 -13.25 5.09
C TYR A 154 2.39 -12.88 6.52
N VAL A 155 3.35 -12.41 7.31
CA VAL A 155 3.04 -11.82 8.62
C VAL A 155 2.28 -10.49 8.44
N SER A 156 1.41 -10.13 9.39
CA SER A 156 0.52 -8.97 9.25
C SER A 156 1.25 -7.64 9.29
N TYR A 157 2.29 -7.53 10.11
CA TYR A 157 3.11 -6.33 10.22
C TYR A 157 4.48 -6.60 10.83
N LEU A 158 5.40 -5.68 10.58
CA LEU A 158 6.72 -5.60 11.18
C LEU A 158 6.70 -4.45 12.18
N PHE A 159 7.19 -4.72 13.38
CA PHE A 159 7.29 -3.72 14.42
C PHE A 159 8.71 -3.17 14.47
N ASP A 160 8.86 -1.85 14.31
CA ASP A 160 10.15 -1.21 14.43
C ASP A 160 10.51 -0.96 15.91
N ASN A 161 11.31 -1.85 16.44
CA ASN A 161 12.02 -1.64 17.71
C ASN A 161 13.52 -1.49 17.45
N GLY A 162 13.90 -0.66 16.46
CA GLY A 162 15.25 -0.54 15.96
C GLY A 162 15.71 -1.72 15.09
N LYS A 163 14.84 -2.70 14.91
CA LYS A 163 14.93 -3.83 13.97
C LYS A 163 13.52 -4.19 13.57
N ASP A 164 13.27 -4.37 12.29
CA ASP A 164 11.98 -4.83 11.81
C ASP A 164 11.70 -6.25 12.32
N ILE A 165 10.93 -6.36 13.39
CA ILE A 165 10.56 -7.63 14.00
C ILE A 165 9.21 -8.08 13.45
N ALA A 166 9.20 -9.22 12.77
CA ALA A 166 7.97 -9.84 12.29
C ALA A 166 7.08 -10.26 13.47
N VAL A 167 5.83 -9.83 13.43
CA VAL A 167 4.83 -10.23 14.42
C VAL A 167 4.12 -11.49 13.93
N ASP A 168 4.16 -12.56 14.72
CA ASP A 168 3.55 -13.85 14.37
C ASP A 168 2.00 -13.78 14.47
N LYS A 169 1.44 -12.98 13.58
CA LYS A 169 0.00 -12.83 13.33
C LYS A 169 -0.24 -12.67 11.84
N TYR A 170 -1.41 -13.06 11.40
CA TYR A 170 -1.79 -13.13 9.99
C TYR A 170 -3.07 -12.35 9.76
N ASP A 171 -3.05 -11.52 8.73
CA ASP A 171 -4.15 -10.66 8.37
C ASP A 171 -4.78 -11.14 7.05
N MET A 172 -5.97 -11.72 7.14
CA MET A 172 -6.68 -12.23 5.97
C MET A 172 -6.86 -11.17 4.86
N LEU A 173 -7.05 -9.90 5.23
CA LEU A 173 -7.14 -8.83 4.23
C LEU A 173 -5.80 -8.63 3.53
N GLY A 174 -4.69 -8.59 4.30
CA GLY A 174 -3.35 -8.46 3.74
C GLY A 174 -3.01 -9.62 2.79
N GLU A 175 -3.34 -10.86 3.18
CA GLU A 175 -3.15 -12.05 2.34
C GLU A 175 -3.95 -11.96 1.03
N ALA A 176 -5.24 -11.64 1.12
CA ALA A 176 -6.09 -11.50 -0.06
C ALA A 176 -5.57 -10.38 -0.99
N LEU A 177 -5.18 -9.24 -0.43
CA LEU A 177 -4.59 -8.14 -1.20
C LEU A 177 -3.28 -8.56 -1.87
N ALA A 178 -2.40 -9.32 -1.19
CA ALA A 178 -1.14 -9.80 -1.76
C ALA A 178 -1.38 -10.72 -2.98
N ILE A 179 -2.40 -11.58 -2.90
CA ILE A 179 -2.78 -12.46 -4.01
C ILE A 179 -3.33 -11.65 -5.19
N ILE A 180 -4.38 -10.84 -4.97
CA ILE A 180 -5.07 -10.13 -6.07
C ILE A 180 -4.21 -9.02 -6.69
N SER A 181 -3.23 -8.54 -5.96
CA SER A 181 -2.29 -7.51 -6.46
C SER A 181 -1.08 -8.09 -7.19
N GLY A 182 -0.89 -9.41 -7.16
CA GLY A 182 0.26 -10.06 -7.79
C GLY A 182 1.58 -9.83 -7.04
N VAL A 183 1.51 -9.47 -5.75
CA VAL A 183 2.66 -9.48 -4.84
C VAL A 183 3.05 -10.92 -4.55
N ALA A 184 2.09 -11.75 -4.16
CA ALA A 184 2.29 -13.18 -4.02
C ALA A 184 2.50 -13.86 -5.38
N SER A 185 3.49 -14.73 -5.46
CA SER A 185 3.64 -15.64 -6.60
C SER A 185 2.53 -16.70 -6.60
N ASP A 186 2.33 -17.39 -7.71
CA ASP A 186 1.35 -18.47 -7.81
C ASP A 186 1.58 -19.58 -6.76
N ALA A 187 2.83 -19.85 -6.44
CA ALA A 187 3.19 -20.86 -5.43
C ALA A 187 2.79 -20.38 -4.02
N GLN A 188 3.06 -19.11 -3.69
CA GLN A 188 2.67 -18.50 -2.42
C GLN A 188 1.14 -18.39 -2.31
N ALA A 189 0.46 -17.95 -3.36
CA ALA A 189 -1.00 -17.87 -3.39
C ALA A 189 -1.67 -19.24 -3.11
N LYS A 190 -1.12 -20.32 -3.66
CA LYS A 190 -1.61 -21.69 -3.37
C LYS A 190 -1.39 -22.09 -1.91
N GLN A 191 -0.28 -21.68 -1.30
CA GLN A 191 -0.03 -21.96 0.12
C GLN A 191 -0.98 -21.18 1.03
N ILE A 192 -1.21 -19.89 0.74
CA ILE A 192 -2.14 -19.04 1.49
C ILE A 192 -3.57 -19.59 1.43
N MET A 193 -3.97 -20.16 0.29
CA MET A 193 -5.32 -20.68 0.07
C MET A 193 -5.54 -22.11 0.59
N ALA A 194 -4.51 -22.81 1.03
CA ALA A 194 -4.58 -24.19 1.51
C ALA A 194 -5.01 -24.28 2.97
#